data_671db8b0d1827f4b15b899f1afc25af5
#
_entry.id   671db8b0d1827f4b15b899f1afc25af5
#
_cell.length_a   1.000
_cell.length_b   1.000
_cell.length_c   1.000
_cell.angle_alpha   90.00
_cell.angle_beta   90.00
_cell.angle_gamma   90.00
#
_symmetry.space_group_name_H-M   'P 1'
#
loop_
_entity.id
_entity.type
_entity.pdbx_description
1 polymer ?
#
loop_
_entity_poly.entity_id
_entity_poly.type
_entity_poly.pdbx_seq_one_letter_code
_entity_poly.pdbx_strand_id
1 'polypeptide(L)'
;EGKNGQPPTNWRSYFGGSVWEKVPGYENKFYLHSFAKEQPDLNWENEVVREKIYEMICWWMDQGLAGFRIDAIMNIKKDLTWSDLEPDGPDGLADVYKVTGKVKGIGDFLLEMKHRCFEPYNALTVGEAMFVKEEILPQFIGDQGYFSTIFAFEPCHAYRKGKNYMDYDWPQPFDDWKKETFHNQKIIEKAGFEANIIENHDQPRGASLFIPEEDYGFYSLSALAMIMLCQRGLPFLYQGQEIGMSNRRWEYAE
;
A
#
# COMPACT_ATOMS: atom_id res chain seq x y z
N GLU A 1 -20.94 15.42 -9.13
CA GLU A 1 -21.53 16.64 -8.57
C GLU A 1 -22.35 16.30 -7.33
N GLY A 2 -22.27 17.16 -6.30
CA GLY A 2 -23.10 17.05 -5.11
C GLY A 2 -24.50 17.61 -5.33
N LYS A 3 -25.34 17.56 -4.30
CA LYS A 3 -26.70 18.14 -4.32
C LYS A 3 -26.90 19.06 -3.10
N ASN A 4 -27.44 20.24 -3.34
CA ASN A 4 -27.71 21.21 -2.27
C ASN A 4 -26.50 21.55 -1.39
N GLY A 5 -25.32 21.67 -2.00
CA GLY A 5 -24.07 21.93 -1.28
C GLY A 5 -23.50 20.73 -0.51
N GLN A 6 -24.14 19.57 -0.57
CA GLN A 6 -23.67 18.33 0.07
C GLN A 6 -22.80 17.51 -0.89
N PRO A 7 -21.80 16.77 -0.37
CA PRO A 7 -20.94 15.90 -1.17
C PRO A 7 -21.73 14.76 -1.86
N PRO A 8 -21.15 14.17 -2.92
CA PRO A 8 -21.81 13.10 -3.68
C PRO A 8 -22.11 11.82 -2.89
N THR A 9 -21.25 11.45 -1.93
CA THR A 9 -21.38 10.24 -1.11
C THR A 9 -20.86 10.46 0.31
N ASN A 10 -21.16 9.53 1.21
CA ASN A 10 -20.71 9.53 2.60
C ASN A 10 -19.38 8.77 2.80
N TRP A 11 -18.48 8.77 1.83
CA TRP A 11 -17.22 8.02 1.96
C TRP A 11 -16.20 8.77 2.82
N ARG A 12 -15.48 8.00 3.67
CA ARG A 12 -14.40 8.51 4.54
C ARG A 12 -13.04 8.27 3.91
N SER A 13 -12.20 9.32 3.90
CA SER A 13 -10.79 9.25 3.53
C SER A 13 -9.99 8.32 4.47
N TYR A 14 -8.91 7.72 3.96
CA TYR A 14 -7.95 6.96 4.78
C TYR A 14 -7.35 7.79 5.93
N PHE A 15 -7.27 9.11 5.75
CA PHE A 15 -6.75 10.03 6.77
C PHE A 15 -7.86 10.67 7.62
N GLY A 16 -9.09 10.20 7.48
CA GLY A 16 -10.25 10.71 8.20
C GLY A 16 -10.98 11.85 7.48
N GLY A 17 -12.21 12.13 7.91
CA GLY A 17 -13.07 13.10 7.24
C GLY A 17 -13.64 12.60 5.90
N SER A 18 -14.37 13.45 5.20
CA SER A 18 -14.94 13.12 3.90
C SER A 18 -13.85 12.99 2.82
N VAL A 19 -14.03 12.06 1.87
CA VAL A 19 -13.21 12.01 0.63
C VAL A 19 -13.50 13.15 -0.34
N TRP A 20 -14.48 13.99 -0.06
CA TRP A 20 -14.92 15.05 -0.94
C TRP A 20 -14.54 16.41 -0.42
N GLU A 21 -13.78 17.15 -1.20
CA GLU A 21 -13.47 18.54 -0.91
C GLU A 21 -14.15 19.45 -1.94
N LYS A 22 -14.72 20.57 -1.44
CA LYS A 22 -15.49 21.51 -2.28
C LYS A 22 -14.56 22.29 -3.20
N VAL A 23 -14.92 22.37 -4.47
CA VAL A 23 -14.18 23.19 -5.43
C VAL A 23 -14.47 24.67 -5.17
N PRO A 24 -13.46 25.51 -4.90
CA PRO A 24 -13.66 26.95 -4.65
C PRO A 24 -14.46 27.62 -5.77
N GLY A 25 -15.45 28.45 -5.39
CA GLY A 25 -16.29 29.18 -6.33
C GLY A 25 -17.47 28.39 -6.92
N TYR A 26 -17.64 27.12 -6.55
CA TYR A 26 -18.77 26.32 -7.02
C TYR A 26 -19.57 25.75 -5.85
N GLU A 27 -20.89 25.82 -5.93
CA GLU A 27 -21.77 25.35 -4.84
C GLU A 27 -21.83 23.83 -4.75
N ASN A 28 -21.94 23.14 -5.89
CA ASN A 28 -22.20 21.70 -5.98
C ASN A 28 -21.07 20.91 -6.66
N LYS A 29 -19.88 21.50 -6.86
CA LYS A 29 -18.73 20.79 -7.39
C LYS A 29 -17.78 20.37 -6.29
N PHE A 30 -17.40 19.11 -6.31
CA PHE A 30 -16.46 18.51 -5.39
C PHE A 30 -15.40 17.73 -6.18
N TYR A 31 -14.19 17.64 -5.64
CA TYR A 31 -13.20 16.68 -6.11
C TYR A 31 -13.02 15.58 -5.09
N LEU A 32 -12.61 14.42 -5.58
CA LEU A 32 -12.35 13.24 -4.76
C LEU A 32 -10.89 13.22 -4.32
N HIS A 33 -10.64 12.86 -3.07
CA HIS A 33 -9.32 12.53 -2.53
C HIS A 33 -9.43 11.34 -1.58
N SER A 34 -8.84 10.22 -1.91
CA SER A 34 -8.84 9.03 -1.04
C SER A 34 -7.95 9.21 0.18
N PHE A 35 -6.94 10.07 0.09
CA PHE A 35 -5.97 10.42 1.12
C PHE A 35 -6.14 11.88 1.58
N ALA A 36 -5.07 12.67 1.58
CA ALA A 36 -5.15 14.08 1.96
C ALA A 36 -5.89 14.93 0.92
N LYS A 37 -6.54 16.00 1.34
CA LYS A 37 -7.25 16.92 0.45
C LYS A 37 -6.34 17.60 -0.58
N GLU A 38 -5.05 17.68 -0.30
CA GLU A 38 -4.01 18.18 -1.20
C GLU A 38 -3.60 17.15 -2.29
N GLN A 39 -4.14 15.93 -2.23
CA GLN A 39 -3.86 14.82 -3.14
C GLN A 39 -5.14 14.40 -3.89
N PRO A 40 -5.66 15.22 -4.82
CA PRO A 40 -6.86 14.85 -5.59
C PRO A 40 -6.61 13.59 -6.41
N ASP A 41 -7.56 12.66 -6.37
CA ASP A 41 -7.51 11.43 -7.13
C ASP A 41 -7.68 11.69 -8.62
N LEU A 42 -6.82 11.11 -9.45
CA LEU A 42 -6.95 11.16 -10.89
C LEU A 42 -8.07 10.22 -11.38
N ASN A 43 -8.82 10.67 -12.37
CA ASN A 43 -9.88 9.87 -12.97
C ASN A 43 -9.31 8.85 -13.97
N TRP A 44 -8.98 7.66 -13.50
CA TRP A 44 -8.44 6.57 -14.31
C TRP A 44 -9.43 5.99 -15.34
N GLU A 45 -10.73 6.26 -15.22
CA GLU A 45 -11.70 5.91 -16.25
C GLU A 45 -11.53 6.77 -17.52
N ASN A 46 -10.92 7.95 -17.38
CA ASN A 46 -10.64 8.80 -18.52
C ASN A 46 -9.35 8.36 -19.22
N GLU A 47 -9.48 7.88 -20.44
CA GLU A 47 -8.36 7.44 -21.28
C GLU A 47 -7.30 8.52 -21.47
N VAL A 48 -7.70 9.78 -21.66
CA VAL A 48 -6.73 10.89 -21.82
C VAL A 48 -5.87 11.07 -20.57
N VAL A 49 -6.43 10.85 -19.39
CA VAL A 49 -5.67 10.90 -18.13
C VAL A 49 -4.66 9.75 -18.09
N ARG A 50 -5.09 8.51 -18.42
CA ARG A 50 -4.19 7.36 -18.47
C ARG A 50 -3.04 7.58 -19.46
N GLU A 51 -3.35 8.08 -20.68
CA GLU A 51 -2.32 8.41 -21.67
C GLU A 51 -1.26 9.36 -21.11
N LYS A 52 -1.68 10.43 -20.41
CA LYS A 52 -0.73 11.38 -19.81
C LYS A 52 0.12 10.77 -18.70
N ILE A 53 -0.45 9.83 -17.93
CA ILE A 53 0.31 9.09 -16.92
C ILE A 53 1.34 8.19 -17.60
N TYR A 54 0.95 7.47 -18.66
CA TYR A 54 1.86 6.59 -19.39
C TYR A 54 2.97 7.35 -20.12
N GLU A 55 2.66 8.50 -20.73
CA GLU A 55 3.67 9.41 -21.29
C GLU A 55 4.70 9.83 -20.24
N MET A 56 4.24 10.17 -19.03
CA MET A 56 5.11 10.57 -17.91
C MET A 56 5.99 9.40 -17.45
N ILE A 57 5.42 8.20 -17.27
CA ILE A 57 6.18 7.00 -16.88
C ILE A 57 7.24 6.68 -17.92
N CYS A 58 6.87 6.62 -19.21
CA CYS A 58 7.80 6.35 -20.30
C CYS A 58 8.90 7.40 -20.40
N TRP A 59 8.57 8.67 -20.17
CA TRP A 59 9.59 9.73 -20.15
C TRP A 59 10.70 9.46 -19.12
N TRP A 60 10.33 9.01 -17.90
CA TRP A 60 11.32 8.64 -16.90
C TRP A 60 12.13 7.40 -17.28
N MET A 61 11.48 6.42 -17.93
CA MET A 61 12.18 5.23 -18.45
C MET A 61 13.20 5.63 -19.53
N ASP A 62 12.85 6.55 -20.41
CA ASP A 62 13.74 7.10 -21.45
C ASP A 62 14.95 7.85 -20.86
N GLN A 63 14.83 8.38 -19.62
CA GLN A 63 15.98 8.95 -18.90
C GLN A 63 16.90 7.88 -18.28
N GLY A 64 16.62 6.60 -18.47
CA GLY A 64 17.43 5.48 -17.97
C GLY A 64 17.00 4.93 -16.61
N LEU A 65 15.78 5.25 -16.14
CA LEU A 65 15.23 4.62 -14.94
C LEU A 65 15.01 3.12 -15.19
N ALA A 66 15.37 2.27 -14.22
CA ALA A 66 15.29 0.83 -14.37
C ALA A 66 13.94 0.23 -13.92
N GLY A 67 13.08 1.03 -13.30
CA GLY A 67 11.77 0.57 -12.82
C GLY A 67 11.12 1.51 -11.83
N PHE A 68 9.99 1.08 -11.25
CA PHE A 68 9.17 1.88 -10.35
C PHE A 68 8.67 1.10 -9.14
N ARG A 69 8.63 1.74 -7.99
CA ARG A 69 7.69 1.41 -6.92
C ARG A 69 6.42 2.22 -7.15
N ILE A 70 5.27 1.53 -7.20
CA ILE A 70 3.98 2.15 -7.48
C ILE A 70 3.15 2.19 -6.20
N ASP A 71 2.94 3.40 -5.72
CA ASP A 71 2.26 3.72 -4.46
C ASP A 71 0.76 3.45 -4.54
N ALA A 72 0.19 2.89 -3.46
CA ALA A 72 -1.25 2.76 -3.21
C ALA A 72 -2.08 2.32 -4.45
N ILE A 73 -1.51 1.47 -5.29
CA ILE A 73 -1.99 1.18 -6.64
C ILE A 73 -3.42 0.61 -6.68
N MET A 74 -3.86 -0.03 -5.60
CA MET A 74 -5.21 -0.59 -5.52
C MET A 74 -6.30 0.48 -5.53
N ASN A 75 -5.95 1.73 -5.28
CA ASN A 75 -6.91 2.84 -5.17
C ASN A 75 -7.22 3.55 -6.50
N ILE A 76 -6.58 3.17 -7.61
CA ILE A 76 -6.84 3.82 -8.90
C ILE A 76 -8.23 3.49 -9.47
N LYS A 77 -8.80 2.32 -9.15
CA LYS A 77 -10.14 1.91 -9.55
C LYS A 77 -11.13 2.12 -8.41
N LYS A 78 -12.27 2.76 -8.73
CA LYS A 78 -13.33 3.04 -7.76
C LYS A 78 -14.65 2.41 -8.22
N ASP A 79 -15.54 2.17 -7.27
CA ASP A 79 -16.93 1.83 -7.58
C ASP A 79 -17.63 3.09 -8.13
N LEU A 80 -18.05 3.01 -9.38
CA LEU A 80 -18.67 4.12 -10.10
C LEU A 80 -20.18 4.27 -9.84
N THR A 81 -20.74 3.47 -8.95
CA THR A 81 -22.17 3.62 -8.59
C THR A 81 -22.44 4.92 -7.83
N TRP A 82 -21.39 5.49 -7.22
CA TRP A 82 -21.44 6.74 -6.46
C TRP A 82 -22.59 6.76 -5.45
N SER A 83 -22.76 5.68 -4.72
CA SER A 83 -23.80 5.50 -3.70
C SER A 83 -23.26 5.65 -2.30
N ASP A 84 -24.12 6.11 -1.39
CA ASP A 84 -23.83 6.05 0.03
C ASP A 84 -23.69 4.60 0.50
N LEU A 85 -22.84 4.40 1.48
CA LEU A 85 -22.61 3.12 2.15
C LEU A 85 -23.16 3.16 3.58
N GLU A 86 -23.38 1.99 4.16
CA GLU A 86 -23.68 1.90 5.59
C GLU A 86 -22.51 2.46 6.39
N PRO A 87 -22.73 3.49 7.22
CA PRO A 87 -21.69 4.08 8.06
C PRO A 87 -21.02 3.04 8.97
N ASP A 88 -19.72 3.17 9.14
CA ASP A 88 -18.91 2.28 9.99
C ASP A 88 -18.19 3.00 11.12
N GLY A 89 -18.50 4.28 11.32
CA GLY A 89 -17.96 5.11 12.38
C GLY A 89 -18.95 6.11 12.94
N PRO A 90 -18.63 6.75 14.07
CA PRO A 90 -19.50 7.73 14.74
C PRO A 90 -19.69 9.02 13.95
N ASP A 91 -18.88 9.25 12.93
CA ASP A 91 -18.93 10.40 12.02
C ASP A 91 -19.99 10.29 10.92
N GLY A 92 -20.71 9.15 10.85
CA GLY A 92 -21.71 8.90 9.81
C GLY A 92 -21.14 8.60 8.43
N LEU A 93 -19.83 8.42 8.33
CA LEU A 93 -19.13 8.09 7.10
C LEU A 93 -18.81 6.59 7.01
N ALA A 94 -18.44 6.12 5.83
CA ALA A 94 -18.02 4.75 5.54
C ALA A 94 -16.64 4.73 4.89
N ASP A 95 -15.80 3.79 5.29
CA ASP A 95 -14.42 3.65 4.81
C ASP A 95 -14.36 3.53 3.28
N VAL A 96 -13.57 4.38 2.64
CA VAL A 96 -13.36 4.40 1.18
C VAL A 96 -12.78 3.09 0.65
N TYR A 97 -12.09 2.31 1.47
CA TYR A 97 -11.59 0.98 1.09
C TYR A 97 -12.70 0.05 0.57
N LYS A 98 -13.93 0.22 1.05
CA LYS A 98 -15.08 -0.57 0.57
C LYS A 98 -15.39 -0.36 -0.91
N VAL A 99 -14.97 0.77 -1.48
CA VAL A 99 -15.25 1.19 -2.86
C VAL A 99 -14.00 1.36 -3.72
N THR A 100 -12.82 1.04 -3.20
CA THR A 100 -11.54 1.09 -3.91
C THR A 100 -10.82 -0.27 -3.92
N GLY A 101 -10.30 -0.71 -2.82
CA GLY A 101 -9.34 -1.82 -2.71
C GLY A 101 -9.77 -3.19 -3.26
N LYS A 102 -11.03 -3.37 -3.66
CA LYS A 102 -11.59 -4.64 -4.15
C LYS A 102 -12.43 -4.48 -5.41
N VAL A 103 -12.30 -3.37 -6.12
CA VAL A 103 -13.15 -3.08 -7.27
C VAL A 103 -12.76 -3.94 -8.46
N LYS A 104 -13.74 -4.65 -9.02
CA LYS A 104 -13.56 -5.48 -10.20
C LYS A 104 -13.10 -4.63 -11.39
N GLY A 105 -12.15 -5.15 -12.17
CA GLY A 105 -11.66 -4.51 -13.40
C GLY A 105 -10.39 -3.66 -13.19
N ILE A 106 -9.81 -3.60 -11.98
CA ILE A 106 -8.52 -2.93 -11.77
C ILE A 106 -7.42 -3.57 -12.62
N GLY A 107 -7.48 -4.89 -12.84
CA GLY A 107 -6.50 -5.62 -13.64
C GLY A 107 -6.36 -5.09 -15.08
N ASP A 108 -7.43 -4.55 -15.66
CA ASP A 108 -7.39 -3.97 -17.01
C ASP A 108 -6.45 -2.76 -17.06
N PHE A 109 -6.52 -1.87 -16.07
CA PHE A 109 -5.62 -0.71 -15.95
C PHE A 109 -4.18 -1.13 -15.69
N LEU A 110 -3.99 -2.12 -14.82
CA LEU A 110 -2.66 -2.61 -14.46
C LEU A 110 -1.98 -3.31 -15.65
N LEU A 111 -2.70 -4.10 -16.43
CA LEU A 111 -2.19 -4.72 -17.65
C LEU A 111 -1.89 -3.69 -18.73
N GLU A 112 -2.77 -2.71 -18.94
CA GLU A 112 -2.53 -1.63 -19.88
C GLU A 112 -1.23 -0.88 -19.54
N MET A 113 -1.04 -0.51 -18.27
CA MET A 113 0.17 0.16 -17.79
C MET A 113 1.41 -0.74 -17.97
N LYS A 114 1.32 -2.03 -17.65
CA LYS A 114 2.41 -3.00 -17.82
C LYS A 114 2.87 -3.05 -19.27
N HIS A 115 1.94 -3.31 -20.18
CA HIS A 115 2.26 -3.48 -21.61
C HIS A 115 2.79 -2.20 -22.26
N ARG A 116 2.30 -1.05 -21.82
CA ARG A 116 2.67 0.24 -22.41
C ARG A 116 3.92 0.85 -21.82
N CYS A 117 4.15 0.66 -20.51
CA CYS A 117 5.18 1.41 -19.80
C CYS A 117 6.33 0.55 -19.26
N PHE A 118 6.10 -0.72 -18.95
CA PHE A 118 7.10 -1.52 -18.25
C PHE A 118 7.75 -2.59 -19.11
N GLU A 119 6.96 -3.37 -19.85
CA GLU A 119 7.48 -4.41 -20.72
C GLU A 119 8.45 -3.90 -21.79
N PRO A 120 8.18 -2.76 -22.48
CA PRO A 120 9.09 -2.26 -23.50
C PRO A 120 10.50 -1.94 -22.98
N TYR A 121 10.61 -1.66 -21.69
CA TYR A 121 11.87 -1.30 -21.04
C TYR A 121 12.47 -2.42 -20.19
N ASN A 122 11.81 -3.59 -20.13
CA ASN A 122 12.19 -4.68 -19.20
C ASN A 122 12.33 -4.16 -17.75
N ALA A 123 11.38 -3.34 -17.32
CA ALA A 123 11.44 -2.62 -16.06
C ALA A 123 11.17 -3.53 -14.87
N LEU A 124 11.89 -3.33 -13.76
CA LEU A 124 11.54 -3.90 -12.46
C LEU A 124 10.42 -3.06 -11.83
N THR A 125 9.31 -3.69 -11.49
CA THR A 125 8.18 -3.00 -10.86
C THR A 125 7.81 -3.62 -9.53
N VAL A 126 7.56 -2.75 -8.53
CA VAL A 126 7.12 -3.16 -7.19
C VAL A 126 5.82 -2.44 -6.88
N GLY A 127 4.72 -3.19 -6.83
CA GLY A 127 3.40 -2.63 -6.49
C GLY A 127 3.19 -2.56 -4.98
N GLU A 128 2.68 -1.44 -4.50
CA GLU A 128 2.09 -1.38 -3.16
C GLU A 128 0.63 -1.81 -3.24
N ALA A 129 0.43 -3.12 -3.21
CA ALA A 129 -0.88 -3.76 -3.28
C ALA A 129 -1.17 -4.50 -1.98
N MET A 130 -1.92 -3.85 -1.08
CA MET A 130 -2.28 -4.42 0.21
C MET A 130 -3.45 -5.41 0.08
N PHE A 131 -3.46 -6.44 0.93
CA PHE A 131 -4.56 -7.39 1.07
C PHE A 131 -4.92 -8.15 -0.21
N VAL A 132 -3.90 -8.43 -1.04
CA VAL A 132 -4.05 -9.30 -2.20
C VAL A 132 -4.27 -10.73 -1.70
N LYS A 133 -5.41 -11.30 -2.05
CA LYS A 133 -5.74 -12.66 -1.64
C LYS A 133 -4.86 -13.69 -2.34
N GLU A 134 -4.60 -14.81 -1.65
CA GLU A 134 -3.80 -15.92 -2.16
C GLU A 134 -4.25 -16.40 -3.55
N GLU A 135 -5.57 -16.48 -3.79
CA GLU A 135 -6.13 -17.00 -5.04
C GLU A 135 -5.84 -16.11 -6.25
N ILE A 136 -5.64 -14.81 -6.02
CA ILE A 136 -5.37 -13.83 -7.08
C ILE A 136 -3.91 -13.35 -7.10
N LEU A 137 -3.10 -13.75 -6.13
CA LEU A 137 -1.69 -13.36 -6.06
C LEU A 137 -0.90 -13.63 -7.35
N PRO A 138 -1.10 -14.77 -8.07
CA PRO A 138 -0.43 -15.00 -9.35
C PRO A 138 -0.79 -14.00 -10.46
N GLN A 139 -1.87 -13.22 -10.29
CA GLN A 139 -2.19 -12.12 -11.20
C GLN A 139 -1.35 -10.87 -10.91
N PHE A 140 -0.81 -10.75 -9.69
CA PHE A 140 -0.07 -9.57 -9.26
C PHE A 140 1.42 -9.71 -9.45
N ILE A 141 2.01 -10.89 -9.25
CA ILE A 141 3.45 -11.12 -9.23
C ILE A 141 3.92 -12.15 -10.26
N GLY A 142 5.21 -12.11 -10.59
CA GLY A 142 5.84 -13.01 -11.55
C GLY A 142 5.71 -12.53 -13.00
N ASP A 143 6.19 -13.36 -13.93
CA ASP A 143 6.30 -13.00 -15.35
C ASP A 143 4.97 -12.59 -15.99
N GLN A 144 3.88 -13.24 -15.60
CA GLN A 144 2.54 -12.94 -16.08
C GLN A 144 1.78 -11.96 -15.16
N GLY A 145 2.33 -11.61 -13.99
CA GLY A 145 1.74 -10.68 -13.05
C GLY A 145 1.70 -9.25 -13.55
N TYR A 146 0.87 -8.43 -12.94
CA TYR A 146 0.81 -6.98 -13.22
C TYR A 146 2.13 -6.28 -12.93
N PHE A 147 2.85 -6.76 -11.91
CA PHE A 147 4.15 -6.26 -11.45
C PHE A 147 5.17 -7.39 -11.41
N SER A 148 6.44 -7.05 -11.41
CA SER A 148 7.51 -8.01 -11.11
C SER A 148 7.34 -8.60 -9.71
N THR A 149 6.93 -7.77 -8.75
CA THR A 149 6.67 -8.15 -7.38
C THR A 149 5.76 -7.15 -6.68
N ILE A 150 5.24 -7.51 -5.50
CA ILE A 150 4.56 -6.62 -4.55
C ILE A 150 5.22 -6.75 -3.18
N PHE A 151 4.96 -5.80 -2.28
CA PHE A 151 5.45 -5.90 -0.91
C PHE A 151 4.70 -6.95 -0.10
N ALA A 152 5.44 -7.74 0.68
CA ALA A 152 4.91 -8.73 1.62
C ALA A 152 4.37 -8.04 2.88
N PHE A 153 3.17 -7.47 2.81
CA PHE A 153 2.56 -6.77 3.94
C PHE A 153 1.91 -7.68 4.99
N GLU A 154 1.45 -8.87 4.59
CA GLU A 154 0.74 -9.79 5.48
C GLU A 154 1.56 -10.13 6.74
N PRO A 155 2.84 -10.51 6.65
CA PRO A 155 3.65 -10.71 7.84
C PRO A 155 3.80 -9.45 8.69
N CYS A 156 3.95 -8.28 8.05
CA CYS A 156 4.10 -7.01 8.76
C CYS A 156 2.83 -6.57 9.49
N HIS A 157 1.66 -7.08 9.10
CA HIS A 157 0.37 -6.76 9.71
C HIS A 157 -0.15 -7.83 10.66
N ALA A 158 0.54 -8.95 10.81
CA ALA A 158 0.11 -10.07 11.65
C ALA A 158 -0.21 -9.66 13.10
N TYR A 159 0.51 -8.69 13.63
CA TYR A 159 0.35 -8.18 15.00
C TYR A 159 -0.77 -7.14 15.15
N ARG A 160 -1.35 -6.63 14.04
CA ARG A 160 -2.34 -5.53 14.08
C ARG A 160 -3.77 -5.97 14.33
N LYS A 161 -4.03 -7.23 14.64
CA LYS A 161 -5.38 -7.81 14.75
C LYS A 161 -6.33 -6.93 15.60
N GLY A 162 -7.17 -6.13 14.93
CA GLY A 162 -8.21 -5.30 15.54
C GLY A 162 -7.73 -4.05 16.29
N LYS A 163 -6.46 -3.66 16.17
CA LYS A 163 -5.88 -2.47 16.80
C LYS A 163 -5.79 -1.32 15.79
N ASN A 164 -5.90 -0.10 16.29
CA ASN A 164 -5.60 1.08 15.49
C ASN A 164 -4.12 1.11 15.07
N TYR A 165 -3.84 1.78 13.94
CA TYR A 165 -2.50 1.89 13.38
C TYR A 165 -1.44 2.42 14.36
N MET A 166 -1.86 3.24 15.33
CA MET A 166 -0.99 3.90 16.32
C MET A 166 -0.96 3.19 17.69
N ASP A 167 -1.77 2.14 17.88
CA ASP A 167 -1.84 1.41 19.14
C ASP A 167 -0.84 0.26 19.15
N TYR A 168 0.39 0.54 19.53
CA TYR A 168 1.43 -0.48 19.63
C TYR A 168 1.81 -0.74 21.08
N ASP A 169 1.55 -1.97 21.54
CA ASP A 169 2.24 -2.53 22.71
C ASP A 169 3.57 -3.13 22.21
N TRP A 170 4.68 -2.59 22.63
CA TRP A 170 6.03 -3.00 22.25
C TRP A 170 6.68 -3.86 23.31
N PRO A 171 7.43 -4.93 22.97
CA PRO A 171 7.56 -5.58 21.68
C PRO A 171 6.35 -6.46 21.33
N GLN A 172 6.14 -6.72 20.05
CA GLN A 172 5.09 -7.60 19.56
C GLN A 172 5.53 -9.07 19.59
N PRO A 173 4.56 -10.02 19.72
CA PRO A 173 4.89 -11.44 19.66
C PRO A 173 5.51 -11.82 18.32
N PHE A 174 6.76 -12.23 18.33
CA PHE A 174 7.48 -12.64 17.12
C PHE A 174 6.89 -13.88 16.45
N ASP A 175 6.23 -14.75 17.22
CA ASP A 175 5.62 -15.97 16.71
C ASP A 175 4.48 -15.72 15.71
N ASP A 176 3.72 -14.65 15.86
CA ASP A 176 2.67 -14.30 14.92
C ASP A 176 3.28 -13.87 13.57
N TRP A 177 4.29 -13.03 13.59
CA TRP A 177 5.05 -12.65 12.40
C TRP A 177 5.68 -13.86 11.71
N LYS A 178 6.33 -14.74 12.47
CA LYS A 178 6.94 -15.97 11.97
C LYS A 178 5.93 -16.89 11.30
N LYS A 179 4.78 -17.08 11.92
CA LYS A 179 3.69 -17.92 11.38
C LYS A 179 3.18 -17.39 10.04
N GLU A 180 2.89 -16.10 9.95
CA GLU A 180 2.43 -15.47 8.72
C GLU A 180 3.54 -15.47 7.65
N THR A 181 4.78 -15.24 8.02
CA THR A 181 5.93 -15.35 7.11
C THR A 181 6.04 -16.74 6.50
N PHE A 182 5.96 -17.80 7.32
CA PHE A 182 6.02 -19.17 6.81
C PHE A 182 4.82 -19.54 5.94
N HIS A 183 3.65 -19.02 6.27
CA HIS A 183 2.46 -19.18 5.43
C HIS A 183 2.66 -18.51 4.08
N ASN A 184 3.07 -17.24 4.10
CA ASN A 184 3.32 -16.44 2.90
C ASN A 184 4.39 -17.08 1.99
N GLN A 185 5.51 -17.53 2.56
CA GLN A 185 6.58 -18.21 1.80
C GLN A 185 6.09 -19.46 1.05
N LYS A 186 5.09 -20.18 1.56
CA LYS A 186 4.48 -21.34 0.87
C LYS A 186 3.58 -20.89 -0.29
N ILE A 187 2.85 -19.78 -0.11
CA ILE A 187 1.95 -19.26 -1.13
C ILE A 187 2.75 -18.78 -2.34
N ILE A 188 3.78 -17.97 -2.10
CA ILE A 188 4.57 -17.35 -3.18
C ILE A 188 5.44 -18.35 -3.95
N GLU A 189 5.70 -19.55 -3.40
CA GLU A 189 6.54 -20.57 -4.05
C GLU A 189 6.12 -20.86 -5.50
N LYS A 190 4.81 -20.85 -5.76
CA LYS A 190 4.23 -21.14 -7.08
C LYS A 190 3.94 -19.92 -7.92
N ALA A 191 3.85 -18.75 -7.30
CA ALA A 191 3.47 -17.51 -7.98
C ALA A 191 4.69 -16.68 -8.44
N GLY A 192 5.81 -16.76 -7.73
CA GLY A 192 7.00 -15.96 -8.03
C GLY A 192 7.81 -15.63 -6.78
N PHE A 193 7.97 -14.35 -6.50
CA PHE A 193 8.62 -13.83 -5.30
C PHE A 193 7.99 -12.50 -4.89
N GLU A 194 8.13 -12.15 -3.63
CA GLU A 194 7.69 -10.87 -3.08
C GLU A 194 8.86 -9.99 -2.63
N ALA A 195 8.59 -8.71 -2.50
CA ALA A 195 9.51 -7.75 -1.88
C ALA A 195 9.39 -7.87 -0.36
N ASN A 196 10.38 -8.52 0.26
CA ASN A 196 10.40 -8.76 1.70
C ASN A 196 10.74 -7.47 2.45
N ILE A 197 9.92 -7.13 3.43
CA ILE A 197 10.13 -6.01 4.35
C ILE A 197 9.91 -6.47 5.80
N ILE A 198 10.60 -5.82 6.74
CA ILE A 198 10.30 -5.89 8.17
C ILE A 198 9.80 -4.53 8.65
N GLU A 199 10.27 -3.48 8.02
CA GLU A 199 9.97 -2.09 8.31
C GLU A 199 10.01 -1.25 7.03
N ASN A 200 9.34 -0.12 7.04
CA ASN A 200 9.43 0.90 6.00
C ASN A 200 9.03 2.27 6.57
N HIS A 201 8.80 3.28 5.72
CA HIS A 201 8.39 4.62 6.15
C HIS A 201 6.98 4.68 6.77
N ASP A 202 6.13 3.66 6.51
CA ASP A 202 4.77 3.53 7.04
C ASP A 202 4.67 2.49 8.19
N GLN A 203 5.75 1.76 8.45
CA GLN A 203 5.79 0.70 9.45
C GLN A 203 6.77 1.06 10.57
N PRO A 204 6.51 0.57 11.79
CA PRO A 204 7.47 0.69 12.87
C PRO A 204 8.81 0.05 12.54
N ARG A 205 9.88 0.55 13.14
CA ARG A 205 11.20 -0.08 13.07
C ARG A 205 11.14 -1.50 13.61
N GLY A 206 11.66 -2.46 12.84
CA GLY A 206 11.63 -3.87 13.19
C GLY A 206 12.37 -4.19 14.50
N ALA A 207 13.46 -3.48 14.78
CA ALA A 207 14.16 -3.57 16.06
C ALA A 207 13.20 -3.31 17.23
N SER A 208 12.49 -2.18 17.21
CA SER A 208 11.53 -1.84 18.27
C SER A 208 10.30 -2.74 18.27
N LEU A 209 9.91 -3.25 17.08
CA LEU A 209 8.71 -4.07 16.95
C LEU A 209 8.87 -5.44 17.59
N PHE A 210 10.05 -6.07 17.48
CA PHE A 210 10.24 -7.46 17.82
C PHE A 210 11.24 -7.73 18.95
N ILE A 211 12.08 -6.77 19.30
CA ILE A 211 13.15 -6.95 20.28
C ILE A 211 12.86 -6.07 21.50
N PRO A 212 12.84 -6.63 22.73
CA PRO A 212 12.82 -5.82 23.95
C PRO A 212 14.02 -4.86 23.98
N GLU A 213 13.84 -3.64 24.48
CA GLU A 213 14.88 -2.62 24.46
C GLU A 213 16.14 -3.04 25.24
N GLU A 214 15.96 -3.79 26.33
CA GLU A 214 17.04 -4.38 27.14
C GLU A 214 17.85 -5.43 26.42
N ASP A 215 17.29 -6.03 25.35
CA ASP A 215 17.93 -7.07 24.53
C ASP A 215 18.54 -6.51 23.23
N TYR A 216 18.52 -5.21 23.01
CA TYR A 216 19.13 -4.60 21.83
C TYR A 216 20.64 -4.86 21.83
N GLY A 217 21.11 -5.46 20.75
CA GLY A 217 22.52 -5.75 20.59
C GLY A 217 22.86 -6.38 19.25
N PHE A 218 24.13 -6.55 19.01
CA PHE A 218 24.62 -7.09 17.74
C PHE A 218 23.94 -8.40 17.34
N TYR A 219 23.79 -9.33 18.28
CA TYR A 219 23.26 -10.67 17.96
C TYR A 219 21.75 -10.65 17.67
N SER A 220 20.96 -9.93 18.44
CA SER A 220 19.51 -9.84 18.24
C SER A 220 19.15 -9.12 16.93
N LEU A 221 19.83 -8.01 16.65
CA LEU A 221 19.64 -7.24 15.41
C LEU A 221 20.13 -8.03 14.19
N SER A 222 21.28 -8.72 14.30
CA SER A 222 21.78 -9.58 13.23
C SER A 222 20.87 -10.78 12.97
N ALA A 223 20.26 -11.36 14.02
CA ALA A 223 19.29 -12.44 13.85
C ALA A 223 18.05 -11.97 13.08
N LEU A 224 17.52 -10.79 13.39
CA LEU A 224 16.40 -10.20 12.68
C LEU A 224 16.73 -9.94 11.20
N ALA A 225 17.90 -9.37 10.92
CA ALA A 225 18.38 -9.16 9.56
C ALA A 225 18.57 -10.48 8.80
N MET A 226 19.16 -11.49 9.43
CA MET A 226 19.37 -12.79 8.84
C MET A 226 18.05 -13.47 8.46
N ILE A 227 17.04 -13.41 9.34
CA ILE A 227 15.71 -13.98 9.05
C ILE A 227 15.11 -13.33 7.81
N MET A 228 15.19 -12.00 7.67
CA MET A 228 14.68 -11.31 6.49
C MET A 228 15.45 -11.66 5.22
N LEU A 229 16.77 -11.69 5.28
CA LEU A 229 17.64 -11.94 4.11
C LEU A 229 17.61 -13.39 3.63
N CYS A 230 17.25 -14.34 4.51
CA CYS A 230 17.17 -15.77 4.17
C CYS A 230 15.79 -16.21 3.63
N GLN A 231 14.82 -15.30 3.52
CA GLN A 231 13.55 -15.60 2.91
C GLN A 231 13.63 -15.59 1.39
N ARG A 232 12.80 -16.42 0.74
CA ARG A 232 12.58 -16.30 -0.71
C ARG A 232 11.95 -14.96 -1.01
N GLY A 233 12.57 -14.17 -1.86
CA GLY A 233 12.07 -12.85 -2.23
C GLY A 233 13.20 -11.86 -2.49
N LEU A 234 12.83 -10.63 -2.72
CA LEU A 234 13.74 -9.51 -2.89
C LEU A 234 13.76 -8.69 -1.60
N PRO A 235 14.86 -8.68 -0.83
CA PRO A 235 14.91 -7.92 0.42
C PRO A 235 14.97 -6.42 0.15
N PHE A 236 14.07 -5.67 0.79
CA PHE A 236 14.06 -4.21 0.79
C PHE A 236 14.50 -3.72 2.16
N LEU A 237 15.69 -3.14 2.22
CA LEU A 237 16.25 -2.56 3.43
C LEU A 237 15.81 -1.10 3.55
N TYR A 238 15.13 -0.75 4.63
CA TYR A 238 14.80 0.63 4.91
C TYR A 238 16.01 1.36 5.50
N GLN A 239 16.23 2.61 5.09
CA GLN A 239 17.36 3.41 5.58
C GLN A 239 17.41 3.43 7.12
N GLY A 240 18.58 3.13 7.69
CA GLY A 240 18.79 3.00 9.13
C GLY A 240 18.57 1.58 9.67
N GLN A 241 17.93 0.68 8.92
CA GLN A 241 17.78 -0.72 9.30
C GLN A 241 19.14 -1.41 9.39
N GLU A 242 20.08 -1.06 8.49
CA GLU A 242 21.44 -1.59 8.45
C GLU A 242 22.29 -1.27 9.68
N ILE A 243 21.91 -0.26 10.44
CA ILE A 243 22.54 0.11 11.72
C ILE A 243 21.65 -0.19 12.93
N GLY A 244 20.53 -0.91 12.71
CA GLY A 244 19.61 -1.30 13.79
C GLY A 244 18.86 -0.13 14.44
N MET A 245 18.49 0.89 13.66
CA MET A 245 17.69 2.01 14.19
C MET A 245 16.41 1.51 14.85
N SER A 246 16.10 2.11 16.01
CA SER A 246 14.84 1.91 16.73
C SER A 246 13.88 3.07 16.54
N ASN A 247 12.61 2.87 16.90
CA ASN A 247 11.64 3.95 16.97
C ASN A 247 12.00 4.90 18.12
N ARG A 248 11.71 6.18 17.89
CA ARG A 248 11.67 7.15 18.97
C ARG A 248 10.25 7.22 19.52
N ARG A 249 10.09 7.06 20.83
CA ARG A 249 8.83 7.38 21.52
C ARG A 249 8.76 8.89 21.71
N TRP A 250 7.69 9.48 21.21
CA TRP A 250 7.40 10.90 21.46
C TRP A 250 6.48 10.98 22.65
N GLU A 251 6.80 11.84 23.63
CA GLU A 251 5.98 12.04 24.83
C GLU A 251 4.70 12.84 24.52
N TYR A 252 4.71 13.59 23.41
CA TYR A 252 3.57 14.37 22.94
C TYR A 252 3.49 14.26 21.42
N ALA A 253 2.33 13.84 20.92
CA ALA A 253 1.89 14.11 19.56
C ALA A 253 0.96 15.33 19.64
N GLU A 254 1.42 16.49 19.22
CA GLU A 254 0.55 17.64 18.98
C GLU A 254 -0.11 17.51 17.60
#